data_fca4128e0b1ea8d0b2523e39fb4d445b
#
_entry.id   fca4128e0b1ea8d0b2523e39fb4d445b
#
_cell.length_a   1.000
_cell.length_b   1.000
_cell.length_c   1.000
_cell.angle_alpha   90.00
_cell.angle_beta   90.00
_cell.angle_gamma   90.00
#
_symmetry.space_group_name_H-M   'P 1'
#
loop_
_entity.id
_entity.type
_entity.pdbx_description
1 polymer ?
#
loop_
_entity_poly.entity_id
_entity_poly.type
_entity_poly.pdbx_seq_one_letter_code
_entity_poly.pdbx_strand_id
1 'polypeptide(L)'
;CGGHFGYYLKKAGLDALILTGQCEEKTWIEIQNDSVKFHNADDLWGMKTTRTQEALDDKLRMKNGRVRKNGKICIGPAGENLVLYSSIVSNDRVSGRGGTGAVMGWMRLKAVCVSGTKEIPIYDKEKMIAHTKKWFKYLRKHPLTGDQMPRLGTAGLVSSMQMKGMLSTKNYSRGQYEDFEKVSGEVLAEKYNIVNTGCLTCPIRCARTVEVEGRPVKGPELET
;
A
#
# COMPACT_ATOMS: atom_id res chain seq x y z
N CYS A 1 -1.07 -7.79 -1.16
CA CYS A 1 -1.12 -6.36 -0.94
C CYS A 1 0.30 -5.80 -0.73
N GLY A 2 0.59 -4.64 -1.27
CA GLY A 2 1.82 -3.90 -0.96
C GLY A 2 1.87 -3.45 0.50
N GLY A 3 2.81 -2.56 0.84
CA GLY A 3 2.98 -2.09 2.21
C GLY A 3 3.70 -3.10 3.10
N HIS A 4 3.37 -3.11 4.38
CA HIS A 4 4.07 -3.92 5.38
C HIS A 4 3.35 -5.21 5.74
N PHE A 5 2.09 -5.39 5.34
CA PHE A 5 1.25 -6.50 5.78
C PHE A 5 1.86 -7.87 5.51
N GLY A 6 2.26 -8.13 4.25
CA GLY A 6 2.82 -9.43 3.86
C GLY A 6 4.12 -9.78 4.61
N TYR A 7 4.97 -8.76 4.86
CA TYR A 7 6.19 -8.96 5.63
C TYR A 7 5.90 -9.42 7.07
N TYR A 8 4.99 -8.75 7.77
CA TYR A 8 4.65 -9.12 9.15
C TYR A 8 3.82 -10.39 9.22
N LEU A 9 3.00 -10.70 8.20
CA LEU A 9 2.34 -11.99 8.09
C LEU A 9 3.37 -13.12 8.06
N LYS A 10 4.40 -12.98 7.24
CA LYS A 10 5.52 -13.93 7.18
C LYS A 10 6.30 -14.00 8.49
N LYS A 11 6.52 -12.86 9.16
CA LYS A 11 7.16 -12.80 10.49
C LYS A 11 6.30 -13.41 11.60
N ALA A 12 4.99 -13.49 11.42
CA ALA A 12 4.10 -14.26 12.30
C ALA A 12 4.16 -15.77 12.04
N GLY A 13 4.84 -16.20 10.97
CA GLY A 13 4.96 -17.61 10.58
C GLY A 13 3.83 -18.07 9.65
N LEU A 14 3.12 -17.16 9.04
CA LEU A 14 1.99 -17.44 8.15
C LEU A 14 2.34 -17.14 6.69
N ASP A 15 1.94 -18.02 5.80
CA ASP A 15 2.08 -17.84 4.34
C ASP A 15 0.85 -17.19 3.73
N ALA A 16 -0.32 -17.47 4.29
CA ALA A 16 -1.60 -16.95 3.85
C ALA A 16 -2.55 -16.78 5.04
N LEU A 17 -3.54 -15.91 4.87
CA LEU A 17 -4.66 -15.75 5.78
C LEU A 17 -5.95 -15.90 4.98
N ILE A 18 -6.77 -16.87 5.33
CA ILE A 18 -8.08 -17.08 4.74
C ILE A 18 -9.12 -16.65 5.76
N LEU A 19 -9.96 -15.70 5.36
CA LEU A 19 -11.06 -15.17 6.15
C LEU A 19 -12.37 -15.65 5.52
N THR A 20 -13.24 -16.25 6.30
CA THR A 20 -14.53 -16.79 5.85
C THR A 20 -15.64 -16.36 6.80
N GLY A 21 -16.86 -16.31 6.27
CA GLY A 21 -18.04 -15.94 7.04
C GLY A 21 -18.18 -14.44 7.26
N GLN A 22 -19.06 -14.08 8.19
CA GLN A 22 -19.39 -12.70 8.55
C GLN A 22 -19.40 -12.58 10.06
N CYS A 23 -18.80 -11.52 10.60
CA CYS A 23 -18.86 -11.23 12.03
C CYS A 23 -20.28 -10.77 12.43
N GLU A 24 -20.71 -11.11 13.63
CA GLU A 24 -21.98 -10.62 14.20
C GLU A 24 -21.92 -9.12 14.48
N GLU A 25 -20.76 -8.64 14.93
CA GLU A 25 -20.49 -7.24 15.23
C GLU A 25 -19.34 -6.69 14.36
N LYS A 26 -19.22 -5.36 14.30
CA LYS A 26 -18.09 -4.69 13.67
C LYS A 26 -16.80 -5.08 14.37
N THR A 27 -15.87 -5.61 13.62
CA THR A 27 -14.70 -6.31 14.15
C THR A 27 -13.41 -5.82 13.51
N TRP A 28 -12.32 -5.84 14.27
CA TRP A 28 -10.97 -5.88 13.71
C TRP A 28 -10.19 -7.05 14.33
N ILE A 29 -9.25 -7.59 13.58
CA ILE A 29 -8.48 -8.78 13.98
C ILE A 29 -7.04 -8.36 14.29
N GLU A 30 -6.55 -8.80 15.46
CA GLU A 30 -5.15 -8.72 15.84
C GLU A 30 -4.53 -10.12 15.76
N ILE A 31 -3.45 -10.25 15.00
CA ILE A 31 -2.62 -11.46 14.91
C ILE A 31 -1.25 -11.13 15.47
N GLN A 32 -0.83 -11.90 16.48
CA GLN A 32 0.51 -11.81 17.04
C GLN A 32 1.13 -13.20 17.12
N ASN A 33 2.04 -13.51 16.17
CA ASN A 33 2.55 -14.87 15.99
C ASN A 33 1.38 -15.88 15.88
N ASP A 34 1.26 -16.80 16.82
CA ASP A 34 0.22 -17.84 16.84
C ASP A 34 -1.08 -17.40 17.54
N SER A 35 -1.11 -16.19 18.10
CA SER A 35 -2.29 -15.67 18.79
C SER A 35 -3.15 -14.83 17.84
N VAL A 36 -4.44 -15.14 17.81
CA VAL A 36 -5.45 -14.38 17.06
C VAL A 36 -6.49 -13.86 18.05
N LYS A 37 -6.79 -12.56 17.98
CA LYS A 37 -7.80 -11.90 18.80
C LYS A 37 -8.75 -11.12 17.92
N PHE A 38 -10.02 -11.19 18.26
CA PHE A 38 -11.09 -10.40 17.66
C PHE A 38 -11.46 -9.27 18.62
N HIS A 39 -11.55 -8.07 18.10
CA HIS A 39 -11.85 -6.87 18.88
C HIS A 39 -13.02 -6.14 18.25
N ASN A 40 -13.84 -5.51 19.08
CA ASN A 40 -14.87 -4.59 18.61
C ASN A 40 -14.24 -3.42 17.83
N ALA A 41 -14.87 -3.00 16.74
CA ALA A 41 -14.41 -1.94 15.86
C ALA A 41 -15.40 -0.77 15.74
N ASP A 42 -16.34 -0.62 16.67
CA ASP A 42 -17.33 0.46 16.61
C ASP A 42 -16.68 1.84 16.61
N ASP A 43 -15.64 2.02 17.39
CA ASP A 43 -14.86 3.26 17.45
C ASP A 43 -14.01 3.54 16.21
N LEU A 44 -13.78 2.53 15.38
CA LEU A 44 -13.04 2.64 14.11
C LEU A 44 -13.97 2.78 12.90
N TRP A 45 -15.24 2.37 13.06
CA TRP A 45 -16.21 2.38 11.97
C TRP A 45 -16.56 3.81 11.55
N GLY A 46 -16.61 4.07 10.24
CA GLY A 46 -16.76 5.42 9.69
C GLY A 46 -15.44 6.19 9.52
N MET A 47 -14.35 5.74 10.15
CA MET A 47 -13.06 6.39 9.97
C MET A 47 -12.47 6.16 8.57
N LYS A 48 -11.89 7.21 7.99
CA LYS A 48 -11.06 7.10 6.77
C LYS A 48 -9.83 6.24 7.04
N THR A 49 -9.28 5.64 5.99
CA THR A 49 -8.20 4.64 6.09
C THR A 49 -6.95 5.13 6.83
N THR A 50 -6.53 6.37 6.63
CA THR A 50 -5.39 6.97 7.35
C THR A 50 -5.66 7.02 8.85
N ARG A 51 -6.81 7.57 9.24
CA ARG A 51 -7.20 7.66 10.67
C ARG A 51 -7.39 6.30 11.31
N THR A 52 -7.95 5.33 10.56
CA THR A 52 -8.05 3.95 11.02
C THR A 52 -6.67 3.36 11.33
N GLN A 53 -5.70 3.58 10.45
CA GLN A 53 -4.35 3.05 10.65
C GLN A 53 -3.64 3.71 11.85
N GLU A 54 -3.81 5.01 12.06
CA GLU A 54 -3.30 5.74 13.22
C GLU A 54 -3.92 5.21 14.52
N ALA A 55 -5.27 5.09 14.57
CA ALA A 55 -5.98 4.57 15.74
C ALA A 55 -5.58 3.12 16.09
N LEU A 56 -5.34 2.29 15.06
CA LEU A 56 -4.82 0.94 15.27
C LEU A 56 -3.39 0.94 15.82
N ASP A 57 -2.53 1.88 15.41
CA ASP A 57 -1.19 2.03 16.00
C ASP A 57 -1.28 2.42 17.48
N ASP A 58 -2.22 3.28 17.85
CA ASP A 58 -2.44 3.63 19.26
C ASP A 58 -2.94 2.43 20.07
N LYS A 59 -3.86 1.62 19.53
CA LYS A 59 -4.33 0.39 20.18
C LYS A 59 -3.22 -0.67 20.33
N LEU A 60 -2.22 -0.66 19.44
CA LEU A 60 -1.05 -1.56 19.48
C LEU A 60 0.14 -0.96 20.25
N ARG A 61 -0.07 0.16 20.95
CA ARG A 61 0.98 0.80 21.76
C ARG A 61 1.32 -0.03 22.99
N MET A 62 2.59 -0.32 23.13
CA MET A 62 3.13 -1.08 24.27
C MET A 62 3.24 -0.21 25.52
N LYS A 63 3.39 -0.83 26.69
CA LYS A 63 3.55 -0.14 27.99
C LYS A 63 4.71 0.88 28.01
N ASN A 64 5.74 0.67 27.21
CA ASN A 64 6.88 1.59 27.08
C ASN A 64 6.62 2.75 26.09
N GLY A 65 5.38 2.95 25.64
CA GLY A 65 4.97 4.02 24.73
C GLY A 65 5.29 3.78 23.25
N ARG A 66 6.03 2.71 22.91
CA ARG A 66 6.35 2.39 21.51
C ARG A 66 5.21 1.64 20.84
N VAL A 67 4.93 1.97 19.59
CA VAL A 67 4.02 1.18 18.76
C VAL A 67 4.68 -0.15 18.40
N ARG A 68 3.96 -1.26 18.59
CA ARG A 68 4.44 -2.58 18.16
C ARG A 68 4.62 -2.57 16.63
N LYS A 69 5.77 -3.01 16.15
CA LYS A 69 6.01 -3.16 14.71
C LYS A 69 4.97 -4.11 14.11
N ASN A 70 4.22 -3.64 13.15
CA ASN A 70 3.08 -4.36 12.57
C ASN A 70 2.90 -4.07 11.08
N GLY A 71 2.16 -4.94 10.42
CA GLY A 71 1.52 -4.68 9.13
C GLY A 71 0.03 -4.67 9.32
N LYS A 72 -0.66 -3.80 8.62
CA LYS A 72 -2.11 -3.67 8.73
C LYS A 72 -2.77 -3.52 7.37
N ILE A 73 -3.97 -4.02 7.28
CA ILE A 73 -4.90 -3.78 6.18
C ILE A 73 -6.20 -3.25 6.77
N CYS A 74 -6.84 -2.32 6.11
CA CYS A 74 -8.12 -1.78 6.55
C CYS A 74 -8.98 -1.30 5.37
N ILE A 75 -10.26 -1.10 5.65
CA ILE A 75 -11.19 -0.45 4.75
C ILE A 75 -11.62 0.91 5.31
N GLY A 76 -12.03 1.80 4.42
CA GLY A 76 -12.67 3.07 4.74
C GLY A 76 -14.19 3.00 4.59
N PRO A 77 -14.89 4.15 4.71
CA PRO A 77 -16.34 4.23 4.59
C PRO A 77 -16.91 3.63 3.31
N ALA A 78 -16.17 3.70 2.19
CA ALA A 78 -16.61 3.08 0.94
C ALA A 78 -16.75 1.55 1.07
N GLY A 79 -15.78 0.87 1.71
CA GLY A 79 -15.88 -0.57 1.98
C GLY A 79 -17.00 -0.90 2.95
N GLU A 80 -17.12 -0.12 4.03
CA GLU A 80 -18.19 -0.28 5.04
C GLU A 80 -19.60 -0.16 4.43
N ASN A 81 -19.76 0.71 3.43
CA ASN A 81 -21.01 0.92 2.69
C ASN A 81 -21.13 0.04 1.44
N LEU A 82 -20.31 -1.00 1.33
CA LEU A 82 -20.36 -2.01 0.26
C LEU A 82 -20.20 -1.44 -1.15
N VAL A 83 -19.49 -0.34 -1.31
CA VAL A 83 -19.18 0.23 -2.63
C VAL A 83 -18.33 -0.77 -3.42
N LEU A 84 -18.82 -1.22 -4.57
CA LEU A 84 -18.26 -2.36 -5.32
C LEU A 84 -16.83 -2.16 -5.83
N TYR A 85 -16.37 -0.93 -5.97
CA TYR A 85 -14.98 -0.62 -6.35
C TYR A 85 -14.12 -0.17 -5.16
N SER A 86 -14.60 -0.36 -3.93
CA SER A 86 -13.83 -0.03 -2.73
C SER A 86 -12.61 -0.93 -2.58
N SER A 87 -11.58 -0.37 -1.96
CA SER A 87 -10.26 -0.98 -1.85
C SER A 87 -9.91 -1.35 -0.41
N ILE A 88 -9.03 -2.33 -0.26
CA ILE A 88 -8.28 -2.57 0.97
C ILE A 88 -7.00 -1.76 0.94
N VAL A 89 -6.69 -1.05 2.03
CA VAL A 89 -5.52 -0.19 2.16
C VAL A 89 -4.52 -0.77 3.16
N SER A 90 -3.24 -0.76 2.81
CA SER A 90 -2.11 -1.16 3.66
C SER A 90 -1.02 -0.11 3.58
N ASN A 91 -0.84 0.69 4.62
CA ASN A 91 -0.01 1.90 4.59
C ASN A 91 -0.47 2.82 3.43
N ASP A 92 0.41 3.09 2.46
CA ASP A 92 0.10 3.86 1.25
C ASP A 92 -0.16 2.97 0.02
N ARG A 93 -0.45 1.70 0.22
CA ARG A 93 -0.69 0.73 -0.85
C ARG A 93 -2.11 0.22 -0.80
N VAL A 94 -2.65 -0.09 -1.96
CA VAL A 94 -4.03 -0.53 -2.09
C VAL A 94 -4.16 -1.85 -2.84
N SER A 95 -5.16 -2.64 -2.47
CA SER A 95 -5.73 -3.70 -3.30
C SER A 95 -7.01 -3.13 -3.91
N GLY A 96 -6.86 -2.51 -5.09
CA GLY A 96 -7.88 -1.63 -5.67
C GLY A 96 -8.86 -2.34 -6.60
N ARG A 97 -8.55 -3.56 -7.08
CA ARG A 97 -9.40 -4.27 -8.04
C ARG A 97 -10.19 -5.40 -7.39
N GLY A 98 -11.34 -5.75 -7.98
CA GLY A 98 -12.17 -6.89 -7.56
C GLY A 98 -13.12 -6.60 -6.39
N GLY A 99 -13.27 -5.34 -5.95
CA GLY A 99 -14.22 -4.99 -4.89
C GLY A 99 -13.86 -5.56 -3.52
N THR A 100 -12.57 -5.81 -3.27
CA THR A 100 -12.10 -6.46 -2.04
C THR A 100 -12.46 -5.69 -0.78
N GLY A 101 -12.56 -4.36 -0.85
CA GLY A 101 -13.01 -3.53 0.26
C GLY A 101 -14.48 -3.78 0.62
N ALA A 102 -15.35 -3.95 -0.37
CA ALA A 102 -16.75 -4.29 -0.14
C ALA A 102 -16.90 -5.68 0.49
N VAL A 103 -16.07 -6.65 0.11
CA VAL A 103 -16.04 -7.97 0.73
C VAL A 103 -15.71 -7.87 2.21
N MET A 104 -14.67 -7.13 2.60
CA MET A 104 -14.35 -6.89 4.01
C MET A 104 -15.50 -6.17 4.74
N GLY A 105 -16.14 -5.18 4.09
CA GLY A 105 -17.31 -4.49 4.65
C GLY A 105 -18.49 -5.44 4.89
N TRP A 106 -18.79 -6.32 3.93
CA TRP A 106 -19.81 -7.36 4.09
C TRP A 106 -19.48 -8.30 5.26
N MET A 107 -18.22 -8.66 5.43
CA MET A 107 -17.76 -9.46 6.57
C MET A 107 -17.82 -8.71 7.90
N ARG A 108 -18.20 -7.45 7.93
CA ARG A 108 -18.12 -6.53 9.08
C ARG A 108 -16.71 -6.44 9.67
N LEU A 109 -15.69 -6.58 8.81
CA LEU A 109 -14.29 -6.58 9.17
C LEU A 109 -13.65 -5.24 8.78
N LYS A 110 -13.35 -4.41 9.77
CA LYS A 110 -12.74 -3.08 9.58
C LYS A 110 -11.27 -3.16 9.21
N ALA A 111 -10.53 -4.04 9.89
CA ALA A 111 -9.08 -4.14 9.73
C ALA A 111 -8.54 -5.50 10.17
N VAL A 112 -7.35 -5.81 9.69
CA VAL A 112 -6.49 -6.88 10.22
C VAL A 112 -5.11 -6.30 10.50
N CYS A 113 -4.64 -6.46 11.73
CA CYS A 113 -3.28 -6.09 12.16
C CYS A 113 -2.48 -7.34 12.43
N VAL A 114 -1.28 -7.42 11.86
CA VAL A 114 -0.37 -8.55 12.05
C VAL A 114 0.95 -8.07 12.61
N SER A 115 1.41 -8.69 13.68
CA SER A 115 2.75 -8.51 14.22
C SER A 115 3.42 -9.88 14.40
N GLY A 116 4.70 -9.97 14.08
CA GLY A 116 5.44 -11.20 14.17
C GLY A 116 6.89 -10.95 14.54
N THR A 117 7.44 -11.89 15.30
CA THR A 117 8.84 -11.88 15.75
C THR A 117 9.61 -13.11 15.29
N LYS A 118 8.91 -14.07 14.67
CA LYS A 118 9.52 -15.31 14.20
C LYS A 118 10.57 -15.04 13.11
N GLU A 119 11.59 -15.85 13.07
CA GLU A 119 12.54 -15.85 11.98
C GLU A 119 11.91 -16.47 10.74
N ILE A 120 12.14 -15.83 9.58
CA ILE A 120 11.63 -16.37 8.31
C ILE A 120 12.62 -17.44 7.85
N PRO A 121 12.20 -18.71 7.75
CA PRO A 121 13.09 -19.78 7.32
C PRO A 121 13.46 -19.58 5.84
N ILE A 122 14.74 -19.65 5.55
CA ILE A 122 15.29 -19.57 4.20
C ILE A 122 16.07 -20.86 3.95
N TYR A 123 15.66 -21.62 2.93
CA TYR A 123 16.26 -22.90 2.57
C TYR A 123 17.77 -22.82 2.34
N ASP A 124 18.20 -21.81 1.56
CA ASP A 124 19.62 -21.53 1.26
C ASP A 124 19.86 -20.02 1.34
N LYS A 125 20.33 -19.58 2.48
CA LYS A 125 20.52 -18.16 2.78
C LYS A 125 21.61 -17.52 1.89
N GLU A 126 22.67 -18.25 1.59
CA GLU A 126 23.80 -17.73 0.80
C GLU A 126 23.36 -17.54 -0.67
N LYS A 127 22.69 -18.53 -1.24
CA LYS A 127 22.11 -18.40 -2.59
C LYS A 127 21.08 -17.29 -2.65
N MET A 128 20.21 -17.18 -1.66
CA MET A 128 19.21 -16.11 -1.60
C MET A 128 19.87 -14.72 -1.63
N ILE A 129 20.93 -14.51 -0.83
CA ILE A 129 21.69 -13.26 -0.82
C ILE A 129 22.37 -13.00 -2.18
N ALA A 130 23.01 -14.02 -2.75
CA ALA A 130 23.69 -13.91 -4.04
C ALA A 130 22.71 -13.54 -5.17
N HIS A 131 21.56 -14.23 -5.24
CA HIS A 131 20.51 -13.93 -6.22
C HIS A 131 19.89 -12.55 -6.02
N THR A 132 19.63 -12.15 -4.78
CA THR A 132 19.11 -10.80 -4.47
C THR A 132 20.07 -9.71 -4.95
N LYS A 133 21.39 -9.85 -4.69
CA LYS A 133 22.41 -8.93 -5.19
C LYS A 133 22.43 -8.87 -6.71
N LYS A 134 22.34 -10.02 -7.39
CA LYS A 134 22.29 -10.12 -8.86
C LYS A 134 21.05 -9.41 -9.41
N TRP A 135 19.86 -9.66 -8.83
CA TRP A 135 18.62 -9.01 -9.21
C TRP A 135 18.67 -7.49 -9.03
N PHE A 136 19.17 -6.99 -7.91
CA PHE A 136 19.32 -5.55 -7.69
C PHE A 136 20.21 -4.91 -8.75
N LYS A 137 21.28 -5.59 -9.17
CA LYS A 137 22.16 -5.11 -10.24
C LYS A 137 21.42 -5.04 -11.60
N TYR A 138 20.58 -6.02 -11.93
CA TYR A 138 19.76 -5.98 -13.14
C TYR A 138 18.72 -4.86 -13.10
N LEU A 139 17.97 -4.75 -12.01
CA LEU A 139 16.95 -3.72 -11.84
C LEU A 139 17.55 -2.31 -11.97
N ARG A 140 18.71 -2.07 -11.39
CA ARG A 140 19.39 -0.77 -11.49
C ARG A 140 19.94 -0.45 -12.89
N LYS A 141 20.23 -1.44 -13.69
CA LYS A 141 20.72 -1.25 -15.06
C LYS A 141 19.60 -1.09 -16.08
N HIS A 142 18.41 -1.53 -15.76
CA HIS A 142 17.28 -1.46 -16.68
C HIS A 142 16.73 -0.03 -16.74
N PRO A 143 16.53 0.57 -17.93
CA PRO A 143 16.13 1.98 -18.07
C PRO A 143 14.87 2.33 -17.29
N LEU A 144 13.87 1.46 -17.30
CA LEU A 144 12.61 1.70 -16.59
C LEU A 144 12.79 1.65 -15.06
N THR A 145 13.37 0.56 -14.55
CA THR A 145 13.43 0.30 -13.09
C THR A 145 14.64 0.93 -12.39
N GLY A 146 15.69 1.26 -13.14
CA GLY A 146 16.91 1.86 -12.60
C GLY A 146 17.02 3.37 -12.79
N ASP A 147 16.22 3.95 -13.71
CA ASP A 147 16.21 5.39 -13.97
C ASP A 147 14.80 5.98 -13.92
N GLN A 148 13.93 5.66 -14.87
CA GLN A 148 12.63 6.32 -15.01
C GLN A 148 11.77 6.20 -13.74
N MET A 149 11.58 4.98 -13.24
CA MET A 149 10.75 4.73 -12.04
C MET A 149 11.31 5.39 -10.76
N PRO A 150 12.61 5.31 -10.44
CA PRO A 150 13.17 6.05 -9.30
C PRO A 150 13.05 7.56 -9.46
N ARG A 151 13.25 8.09 -10.66
CA ARG A 151 13.27 9.52 -10.94
C ARG A 151 11.87 10.12 -11.06
N LEU A 152 10.97 9.48 -11.80
CA LEU A 152 9.65 10.02 -12.15
C LEU A 152 8.47 9.28 -11.52
N GLY A 153 8.68 8.07 -10.99
CA GLY A 153 7.61 7.18 -10.55
C GLY A 153 6.76 6.68 -11.70
N THR A 154 5.57 6.16 -11.39
CA THR A 154 4.61 5.75 -12.41
C THR A 154 4.04 6.93 -13.20
N ALA A 155 4.00 8.12 -12.61
CA ALA A 155 3.62 9.35 -13.33
C ALA A 155 4.55 9.70 -14.52
N GLY A 156 5.78 9.14 -14.55
CA GLY A 156 6.66 9.21 -15.71
C GLY A 156 6.11 8.53 -16.97
N LEU A 157 5.08 7.70 -16.84
CA LEU A 157 4.38 7.13 -18.00
C LEU A 157 3.40 8.08 -18.67
N VAL A 158 2.98 9.16 -18.00
CA VAL A 158 2.01 10.12 -18.52
C VAL A 158 2.42 10.64 -19.89
N SER A 159 3.63 11.18 -20.02
CA SER A 159 4.13 11.74 -21.29
C SER A 159 4.18 10.69 -22.41
N SER A 160 4.60 9.46 -22.10
CA SER A 160 4.66 8.40 -23.10
C SER A 160 3.28 7.89 -23.52
N MET A 161 2.33 7.84 -22.59
CA MET A 161 0.93 7.46 -22.90
C MET A 161 0.23 8.55 -23.70
N GLN A 162 0.47 9.82 -23.37
CA GLN A 162 -0.02 10.96 -24.13
C GLN A 162 0.41 10.89 -25.60
N MET A 163 1.70 10.69 -25.84
CA MET A 163 2.23 10.61 -27.21
C MET A 163 1.65 9.44 -28.02
N LYS A 164 1.28 8.36 -27.34
CA LYS A 164 0.67 7.17 -27.98
C LYS A 164 -0.84 7.26 -28.11
N GLY A 165 -1.48 8.34 -27.64
CA GLY A 165 -2.94 8.42 -27.59
C GLY A 165 -3.60 7.44 -26.62
N MET A 166 -2.87 7.02 -25.59
CA MET A 166 -3.27 5.99 -24.61
C MET A 166 -3.47 6.54 -23.19
N LEU A 167 -3.36 7.85 -23.01
CA LEU A 167 -3.59 8.48 -21.71
C LEU A 167 -5.10 8.53 -21.42
N SER A 168 -5.54 7.67 -20.52
CA SER A 168 -6.95 7.58 -20.13
C SER A 168 -7.46 8.91 -19.61
N THR A 169 -8.37 9.53 -20.36
CA THR A 169 -8.88 10.87 -20.08
C THR A 169 -10.40 10.86 -20.15
N LYS A 170 -11.06 11.63 -19.28
CA LYS A 170 -12.54 11.72 -19.19
C LYS A 170 -13.21 10.35 -19.18
N ASN A 171 -12.86 9.52 -18.20
CA ASN A 171 -13.36 8.15 -18.04
C ASN A 171 -13.20 7.30 -19.32
N TYR A 172 -11.99 7.28 -19.88
CA TYR A 172 -11.61 6.54 -21.10
C TYR A 172 -12.33 6.97 -22.40
N SER A 173 -13.04 8.10 -22.40
CA SER A 173 -13.65 8.62 -23.63
C SER A 173 -12.63 9.31 -24.55
N ARG A 174 -11.44 9.62 -24.04
CA ARG A 174 -10.30 10.17 -24.77
C ARG A 174 -9.02 9.45 -24.42
N GLY A 175 -8.07 9.43 -25.35
CA GLY A 175 -6.73 8.88 -25.17
C GLY A 175 -5.65 9.95 -24.97
N GLN A 176 -6.03 11.22 -24.92
CA GLN A 176 -5.12 12.36 -24.76
C GLN A 176 -5.74 13.43 -23.85
N TYR A 177 -4.88 14.12 -23.11
CA TYR A 177 -5.22 15.23 -22.23
C TYR A 177 -4.38 16.45 -22.58
N GLU A 178 -5.01 17.57 -22.81
CA GLU A 178 -4.38 18.79 -23.33
C GLU A 178 -3.34 19.35 -22.35
N ASP A 179 -3.60 19.27 -21.04
CA ASP A 179 -2.75 19.77 -19.96
C ASP A 179 -1.88 18.68 -19.33
N PHE A 180 -1.57 17.60 -20.06
CA PHE A 180 -0.85 16.44 -19.52
C PHE A 180 0.49 16.80 -18.86
N GLU A 181 1.16 17.84 -19.32
CA GLU A 181 2.42 18.30 -18.75
C GLU A 181 2.27 18.66 -17.27
N LYS A 182 1.14 19.28 -16.89
CA LYS A 182 0.87 19.70 -15.49
C LYS A 182 0.76 18.53 -14.51
N VAL A 183 0.42 17.34 -15.01
CA VAL A 183 0.28 16.11 -14.22
C VAL A 183 1.39 15.09 -14.52
N SER A 184 2.40 15.48 -15.28
CA SER A 184 3.52 14.61 -15.67
C SER A 184 4.44 14.30 -14.51
N GLY A 185 5.13 13.16 -14.61
CA GLY A 185 6.15 12.77 -13.63
C GLY A 185 7.33 13.73 -13.59
N GLU A 186 7.62 14.40 -14.70
CA GLU A 186 8.68 15.39 -14.84
C GLU A 186 8.39 16.62 -13.97
N VAL A 187 7.21 17.22 -14.13
CA VAL A 187 6.79 18.38 -13.32
C VAL A 187 6.65 18.01 -11.85
N LEU A 188 6.12 16.80 -11.57
CA LEU A 188 6.01 16.31 -10.21
C LEU A 188 7.39 16.19 -9.54
N ALA A 189 8.37 15.62 -10.24
CA ALA A 189 9.73 15.45 -9.71
C ALA A 189 10.45 16.77 -9.52
N GLU A 190 10.29 17.71 -10.43
CA GLU A 190 10.99 19.00 -10.42
C GLU A 190 10.42 19.97 -9.38
N LYS A 191 9.10 20.09 -9.29
CA LYS A 191 8.44 21.14 -8.49
C LYS A 191 8.00 20.71 -7.10
N TYR A 192 7.62 19.44 -6.92
CA TYR A 192 6.89 19.00 -5.72
C TYR A 192 7.58 17.89 -4.94
N ASN A 193 8.56 17.18 -5.52
CA ASN A 193 9.13 16.00 -4.88
C ASN A 193 10.02 16.35 -3.67
N ILE A 194 9.68 15.78 -2.50
CA ILE A 194 10.52 15.87 -1.30
C ILE A 194 11.46 14.66 -1.23
N VAL A 195 10.91 13.43 -1.37
CA VAL A 195 11.68 12.19 -1.23
C VAL A 195 11.03 11.03 -1.98
N ASN A 196 11.87 10.20 -2.60
CA ASN A 196 11.42 8.95 -3.21
C ASN A 196 11.23 7.87 -2.14
N THR A 197 10.06 7.24 -2.17
CA THR A 197 9.66 6.17 -1.26
C THR A 197 9.33 4.90 -2.05
N GLY A 198 9.07 3.80 -1.36
CA GLY A 198 8.72 2.53 -1.99
C GLY A 198 8.26 1.49 -0.98
N CYS A 199 7.86 0.33 -1.48
CA CYS A 199 7.54 -0.81 -0.64
C CYS A 199 8.77 -1.26 0.14
N LEU A 200 8.53 -1.94 1.28
CA LEU A 200 9.59 -2.48 2.12
C LEU A 200 10.57 -3.34 1.29
N THR A 201 11.85 -3.05 1.41
CA THR A 201 12.95 -3.71 0.67
C THR A 201 12.98 -3.56 -0.85
N CYS A 202 12.04 -2.83 -1.46
CA CYS A 202 12.06 -2.63 -2.91
C CYS A 202 13.14 -1.62 -3.34
N PRO A 203 14.08 -1.99 -4.24
CA PRO A 203 15.15 -1.10 -4.67
C PRO A 203 14.70 -0.03 -5.66
N ILE A 204 13.52 -0.19 -6.27
CA ILE A 204 13.02 0.69 -7.34
C ILE A 204 12.56 2.04 -6.79
N ARG A 205 11.90 2.06 -5.61
CA ARG A 205 11.43 3.28 -4.95
C ARG A 205 10.59 4.18 -5.86
N CYS A 206 9.60 3.58 -6.53
CA CYS A 206 8.76 4.25 -7.53
C CYS A 206 7.69 5.20 -6.95
N ALA A 207 7.43 5.16 -5.65
CA ALA A 207 6.56 6.11 -4.97
C ALA A 207 7.34 7.32 -4.45
N ARG A 208 6.64 8.37 -4.07
CA ARG A 208 7.24 9.60 -3.56
C ARG A 208 6.36 10.31 -2.58
N THR A 209 6.96 11.10 -1.73
CA THR A 209 6.31 12.11 -0.92
C THR A 209 6.51 13.45 -1.62
N VAL A 210 5.45 14.20 -1.79
CA VAL A 210 5.45 15.54 -2.39
C VAL A 210 4.96 16.55 -1.37
N GLU A 211 5.26 17.83 -1.59
CA GLU A 211 4.76 18.92 -0.79
C GLU A 211 3.56 19.58 -1.48
N VAL A 212 2.46 19.70 -0.76
CA VAL A 212 1.29 20.43 -1.20
C VAL A 212 0.90 21.38 -0.07
N GLU A 213 0.88 22.69 -0.35
CA GLU A 213 0.54 23.73 0.65
C GLU A 213 1.33 23.59 1.96
N GLY A 214 2.63 23.33 1.88
CA GLY A 214 3.52 23.17 3.03
C GLY A 214 3.32 21.84 3.80
N ARG A 215 2.56 20.89 3.26
CA ARG A 215 2.29 19.60 3.90
C ARG A 215 2.86 18.45 3.07
N PRO A 216 3.60 17.52 3.69
CA PRO A 216 4.04 16.32 3.00
C PRO A 216 2.84 15.37 2.80
N VAL A 217 2.61 14.98 1.56
CA VAL A 217 1.58 14.01 1.18
C VAL A 217 2.17 12.94 0.26
N LYS A 218 1.49 11.78 0.16
CA LYS A 218 1.87 10.81 -0.86
C LYS A 218 1.63 11.43 -2.23
N GLY A 219 2.65 11.41 -3.08
CA GLY A 219 2.57 11.92 -4.44
C GLY A 219 1.66 11.06 -5.32
N PRO A 220 1.09 11.66 -6.35
CA PRO A 220 0.24 10.96 -7.31
C PRO A 220 1.01 9.90 -8.09
N GLU A 221 0.29 8.94 -8.63
CA GLU A 221 0.76 7.90 -9.53
C GLU A 221 0.09 8.08 -10.91
N LEU A 222 0.24 7.14 -11.85
CA LEU A 222 -0.29 7.28 -13.21
C LEU A 222 -1.82 7.43 -13.26
N GLU A 223 -2.50 6.87 -12.29
CA GLU A 223 -3.98 6.82 -12.22
C GLU A 223 -4.63 8.12 -11.68
N THR A 224 -3.88 9.15 -11.52
CA THR A 224 -4.38 10.43 -10.98
C THR A 224 -5.06 11.31 -12.00
#